data_a282bda8255e95bb9e4c36259d38437b
#
_entry.id   a282bda8255e95bb9e4c36259d38437b
#
_cell.length_a   1.000
_cell.length_b   1.000
_cell.length_c   1.000
_cell.angle_alpha   90.00
_cell.angle_beta   90.00
_cell.angle_gamma   90.00
#
_symmetry.space_group_name_H-M   'P 1'
#
loop_
_entity.id
_entity.type
_entity.pdbx_description
1 polymer ?
#
loop_
_entity_poly.entity_id
_entity_poly.type
_entity_poly.pdbx_seq_one_letter_code
_entity_poly.pdbx_strand_id
1 'polypeptide(L)'
;MKETFTMPSEKKIQRGNIIDLIRRFAKEYRRELGKVPGEIIIVGGASIMMNYKFRDATQDIDAIMRTVSGISDVIARFAEENDLPTDWINSDFIKTSSYSSKLYAVSKHFCFLNNDTLEIRTVTGVHLIAMKARAHREYRNDVSDIIGIMIEERMAGTKIDYSDISEAYQYLYGENIDPELKQILSAIAEKDVDELEKEYRERKELETQVNSKMVTYIENGVEINAENADTVIARIKEKQERH
;
A
#
# COMPACT_ATOMS: atom_id res chain seq x y z
N MET A 1 6.61 18.21 -2.04
CA MET A 1 7.39 17.45 -3.05
C MET A 1 6.37 16.84 -4.00
N LYS A 2 6.53 17.00 -5.30
CA LYS A 2 5.53 16.57 -6.27
C LYS A 2 5.62 15.06 -6.44
N GLU A 3 4.61 14.31 -5.99
CA GLU A 3 4.44 12.93 -6.41
C GLU A 3 4.09 12.95 -7.91
N THR A 4 5.02 12.57 -8.75
CA THR A 4 4.77 12.38 -10.17
C THR A 4 4.18 10.99 -10.36
N PHE A 5 3.06 10.88 -11.06
CA PHE A 5 2.53 9.59 -11.47
C PHE A 5 3.52 8.98 -12.48
N THR A 6 4.28 8.01 -12.04
CA THR A 6 5.17 7.23 -12.91
C THR A 6 4.37 6.14 -13.62
N MET A 7 4.68 5.92 -14.91
CA MET A 7 4.14 4.79 -15.66
C MET A 7 4.37 3.49 -14.86
N PRO A 8 3.36 2.62 -14.77
CA PRO A 8 3.54 1.32 -14.12
C PRO A 8 4.70 0.59 -14.80
N SER A 9 5.73 0.23 -14.05
CA SER A 9 6.76 -0.65 -14.57
C SER A 9 6.08 -1.95 -15.00
N GLU A 10 6.44 -2.52 -16.15
CA GLU A 10 5.86 -3.78 -16.64
C GLU A 10 6.11 -4.93 -15.63
N LYS A 11 7.07 -4.79 -14.75
CA LYS A 11 7.46 -5.80 -13.75
C LYS A 11 6.82 -5.50 -12.39
N LYS A 12 5.69 -6.14 -12.15
CA LYS A 12 5.01 -6.11 -10.85
C LYS A 12 5.56 -7.20 -9.94
N ILE A 13 5.71 -6.87 -8.65
CA ILE A 13 5.96 -7.86 -7.62
C ILE A 13 4.66 -8.63 -7.39
N GLN A 14 4.72 -9.96 -7.50
CA GLN A 14 3.57 -10.84 -7.39
C GLN A 14 3.48 -11.44 -5.97
N ARG A 15 2.27 -11.69 -5.49
CA ARG A 15 2.05 -12.35 -4.20
C ARG A 15 2.80 -13.69 -4.08
N GLY A 16 2.85 -14.44 -5.16
CA GLY A 16 3.53 -15.75 -5.19
C GLY A 16 5.05 -15.69 -5.02
N ASN A 17 5.68 -14.53 -5.25
CA ASN A 17 7.14 -14.41 -5.21
C ASN A 17 7.67 -13.41 -4.16
N ILE A 18 6.84 -12.56 -3.55
CA ILE A 18 7.30 -11.51 -2.65
C ILE A 18 8.11 -12.05 -1.46
N ILE A 19 7.67 -13.14 -0.85
CA ILE A 19 8.37 -13.73 0.30
C ILE A 19 9.72 -14.29 -0.12
N ASP A 20 9.80 -14.94 -1.28
CA ASP A 20 11.07 -15.45 -1.80
C ASP A 20 12.01 -14.31 -2.18
N LEU A 21 11.48 -13.25 -2.78
CA LEU A 21 12.24 -12.04 -3.11
C LEU A 21 12.86 -11.42 -1.85
N ILE A 22 12.06 -11.24 -0.80
CA ILE A 22 12.54 -10.71 0.49
C ILE A 22 13.57 -11.65 1.13
N ARG A 23 13.40 -12.98 1.04
CA ARG A 23 14.37 -13.95 1.54
C ARG A 23 15.72 -13.87 0.81
N ARG A 24 15.70 -13.71 -0.49
CA ARG A 24 16.92 -13.55 -1.29
C ARG A 24 17.61 -12.24 -0.96
N PHE A 25 16.84 -11.15 -0.85
CA PHE A 25 17.35 -9.86 -0.42
C PHE A 25 17.99 -9.93 0.98
N ALA A 26 17.37 -10.62 1.93
CA ALA A 26 17.94 -10.77 3.26
C ALA A 26 19.28 -11.54 3.27
N LYS A 27 19.47 -12.51 2.36
CA LYS A 27 20.78 -13.18 2.18
C LYS A 27 21.83 -12.20 1.69
N GLU A 28 21.46 -11.35 0.74
CA GLU A 28 22.32 -10.31 0.20
C GLU A 28 22.68 -9.27 1.26
N TYR A 29 21.69 -8.80 2.01
CA TYR A 29 21.87 -7.90 3.16
C TYR A 29 22.94 -8.46 4.11
N ARG A 30 22.85 -9.73 4.48
CA ARG A 30 23.81 -10.36 5.37
C ARG A 30 25.20 -10.54 4.74
N ARG A 31 25.27 -10.83 3.44
CA ARG A 31 26.54 -10.97 2.71
C ARG A 31 27.32 -9.67 2.72
N GLU A 32 26.65 -8.56 2.48
CA GLU A 32 27.27 -7.25 2.30
C GLU A 32 27.48 -6.50 3.63
N LEU A 33 26.52 -6.58 4.53
CA LEU A 33 26.52 -5.81 5.78
C LEU A 33 26.88 -6.68 7.02
N GLY A 34 27.11 -7.96 6.82
CA GLY A 34 27.49 -8.89 7.90
C GLY A 34 26.31 -9.24 8.80
N LYS A 35 26.61 -9.47 10.10
CA LYS A 35 25.61 -9.84 11.11
C LYS A 35 25.00 -8.62 11.82
N VAL A 36 24.93 -7.50 11.15
CA VAL A 36 24.33 -6.31 11.73
C VAL A 36 22.82 -6.44 11.71
N PRO A 37 22.14 -6.35 12.87
CA PRO A 37 20.69 -6.43 12.91
C PRO A 37 20.04 -5.30 12.12
N GLY A 38 18.97 -5.63 11.40
CA GLY A 38 18.14 -4.68 10.67
C GLY A 38 16.66 -5.01 10.86
N GLU A 39 15.82 -4.02 10.65
CA GLU A 39 14.37 -4.15 10.71
C GLU A 39 13.75 -3.42 9.52
N ILE A 40 12.80 -4.10 8.87
CA ILE A 40 12.02 -3.56 7.77
C ILE A 40 10.54 -3.71 8.11
N ILE A 41 9.83 -2.58 8.19
CA ILE A 41 8.38 -2.55 8.39
C ILE A 41 7.75 -2.29 7.03
N ILE A 42 7.17 -3.33 6.46
CA ILE A 42 6.49 -3.25 5.16
C ILE A 42 5.09 -2.66 5.37
N VAL A 43 4.73 -1.70 4.52
CA VAL A 43 3.45 -0.99 4.58
C VAL A 43 2.73 -1.02 3.22
N GLY A 44 1.60 -0.37 3.12
CA GLY A 44 0.90 -0.16 1.85
C GLY A 44 0.48 -1.44 1.14
N GLY A 45 0.58 -1.43 -0.19
CA GLY A 45 0.17 -2.54 -1.06
C GLY A 45 0.90 -3.84 -0.81
N ALA A 46 2.20 -3.77 -0.53
CA ALA A 46 3.01 -4.95 -0.23
C ALA A 46 2.58 -5.60 1.10
N SER A 47 2.28 -4.79 2.14
CA SER A 47 1.75 -5.31 3.39
C SER A 47 0.40 -6.00 3.22
N ILE A 48 -0.50 -5.44 2.40
CA ILE A 48 -1.76 -6.09 2.04
C ILE A 48 -1.48 -7.44 1.40
N MET A 49 -0.63 -7.48 0.38
CA MET A 49 -0.32 -8.69 -0.38
C MET A 49 0.30 -9.80 0.47
N MET A 50 1.04 -9.43 1.52
CA MET A 50 1.64 -10.40 2.44
C MET A 50 0.65 -10.96 3.47
N ASN A 51 -0.36 -10.21 3.86
CA ASN A 51 -1.27 -10.57 4.95
C ASN A 51 -2.67 -11.00 4.47
N TYR A 52 -3.06 -10.60 3.25
CA TYR A 52 -4.41 -10.85 2.68
C TYR A 52 -4.32 -11.46 1.29
N LYS A 53 -5.42 -12.10 0.84
CA LYS A 53 -5.46 -12.88 -0.40
C LYS A 53 -6.05 -12.14 -1.59
N PHE A 54 -6.79 -11.07 -1.36
CA PHE A 54 -7.52 -10.33 -2.40
C PHE A 54 -6.62 -9.49 -3.34
N ARG A 55 -5.35 -9.30 -2.99
CA ARG A 55 -4.40 -8.52 -3.80
C ARG A 55 -3.25 -9.39 -4.31
N ASP A 56 -3.06 -9.44 -5.63
CA ASP A 56 -2.11 -10.33 -6.28
C ASP A 56 -0.78 -9.70 -6.67
N ALA A 57 -0.73 -8.37 -6.80
CA ALA A 57 0.48 -7.67 -7.23
C ALA A 57 0.61 -6.26 -6.64
N THR A 58 1.86 -5.80 -6.55
CA THR A 58 2.23 -4.41 -6.26
C THR A 58 3.36 -3.97 -7.18
N GLN A 59 3.57 -2.66 -7.33
CA GLN A 59 4.67 -2.11 -8.14
C GLN A 59 5.99 -2.13 -7.39
N ASP A 60 5.93 -1.86 -6.09
CA ASP A 60 7.06 -1.67 -5.18
C ASP A 60 6.72 -2.16 -3.77
N ILE A 61 7.71 -2.13 -2.90
CA ILE A 61 7.56 -2.39 -1.48
C ILE A 61 7.86 -1.11 -0.72
N ASP A 62 6.80 -0.40 -0.32
CA ASP A 62 6.92 0.70 0.62
C ASP A 62 7.35 0.18 2.00
N ALA A 63 8.41 0.76 2.59
CA ALA A 63 8.94 0.28 3.84
C ALA A 63 9.49 1.40 4.74
N ILE A 64 9.40 1.19 6.05
CA ILE A 64 10.17 1.93 7.04
C ILE A 64 11.37 1.05 7.40
N MET A 65 12.58 1.53 7.08
CA MET A 65 13.79 0.76 7.26
C MET A 65 14.59 1.30 8.45
N ARG A 66 14.87 0.43 9.40
CA ARG A 66 15.77 0.67 10.54
C ARG A 66 16.99 -0.22 10.38
N THR A 67 17.94 0.27 9.62
CA THR A 67 19.13 -0.47 9.21
C THR A 67 20.36 0.42 9.28
N VAL A 68 21.52 -0.17 9.07
CA VAL A 68 22.79 0.57 9.00
C VAL A 68 22.95 1.29 7.67
N SER A 69 23.88 2.22 7.63
CA SER A 69 24.34 2.82 6.38
C SER A 69 24.79 1.74 5.39
N GLY A 70 24.52 1.95 4.09
CA GLY A 70 24.87 1.00 3.02
C GLY A 70 23.70 0.11 2.56
N ILE A 71 22.55 0.13 3.22
CA ILE A 71 21.38 -0.66 2.74
C ILE A 71 20.94 -0.21 1.34
N SER A 72 21.03 1.06 1.03
CA SER A 72 20.64 1.59 -0.30
C SER A 72 21.48 0.98 -1.42
N ASP A 73 22.78 0.78 -1.18
CA ASP A 73 23.68 0.15 -2.17
C ASP A 73 23.32 -1.34 -2.35
N VAL A 74 22.96 -2.02 -1.26
CA VAL A 74 22.50 -3.41 -1.31
C VAL A 74 21.19 -3.52 -2.09
N ILE A 75 20.24 -2.60 -1.86
CA ILE A 75 18.95 -2.55 -2.58
C ILE A 75 19.21 -2.35 -4.09
N ALA A 76 20.03 -1.38 -4.46
CA ALA A 76 20.31 -1.06 -5.85
C ALA A 76 20.97 -2.22 -6.59
N ARG A 77 21.99 -2.85 -5.99
CA ARG A 77 22.67 -4.01 -6.55
C ARG A 77 21.74 -5.21 -6.70
N PHE A 78 20.96 -5.50 -5.66
CA PHE A 78 19.99 -6.58 -5.70
C PHE A 78 18.94 -6.36 -6.80
N ALA A 79 18.51 -5.12 -7.00
CA ALA A 79 17.61 -4.75 -8.07
C ALA A 79 18.21 -5.07 -9.44
N GLU A 80 19.46 -4.65 -9.69
CA GLU A 80 20.17 -4.91 -10.95
C GLU A 80 20.33 -6.41 -11.21
N GLU A 81 20.77 -7.19 -10.21
CA GLU A 81 20.98 -8.64 -10.32
C GLU A 81 19.68 -9.44 -10.55
N ASN A 82 18.52 -8.89 -10.16
CA ASN A 82 17.22 -9.56 -10.25
C ASN A 82 16.28 -8.89 -11.26
N ASP A 83 16.79 -7.94 -12.06
CA ASP A 83 16.02 -7.23 -13.08
C ASP A 83 14.74 -6.58 -12.48
N LEU A 84 14.91 -5.90 -11.34
CA LEU A 84 13.87 -5.14 -10.64
C LEU A 84 14.08 -3.64 -10.84
N PRO A 85 13.05 -2.81 -10.66
CA PRO A 85 13.23 -1.37 -10.54
C PRO A 85 14.21 -1.03 -9.41
N THR A 86 15.01 0.02 -9.57
CA THR A 86 16.00 0.43 -8.55
C THR A 86 15.36 0.82 -7.21
N ASP A 87 14.09 1.19 -7.24
CA ASP A 87 13.24 1.57 -6.12
C ASP A 87 12.24 0.47 -5.71
N TRP A 88 12.48 -0.79 -6.13
CA TRP A 88 11.60 -1.94 -5.86
C TRP A 88 11.25 -2.12 -4.37
N ILE A 89 12.15 -1.69 -3.48
CA ILE A 89 11.89 -1.47 -2.06
C ILE A 89 12.44 -0.09 -1.70
N ASN A 90 11.61 0.76 -1.12
CA ASN A 90 11.94 2.15 -0.89
C ASN A 90 11.32 2.68 0.41
N SER A 91 11.77 3.85 0.83
CA SER A 91 11.25 4.57 1.99
C SER A 91 10.54 5.87 1.62
N ASP A 92 10.12 6.06 0.38
CA ASP A 92 9.45 7.30 -0.07
C ASP A 92 8.11 7.52 0.62
N PHE A 93 7.48 6.45 1.07
CA PHE A 93 6.31 6.49 1.95
C PHE A 93 6.50 7.42 3.16
N ILE A 94 7.71 7.53 3.73
CA ILE A 94 8.00 8.40 4.88
C ILE A 94 7.71 9.88 4.58
N LYS A 95 7.71 10.27 3.32
CA LYS A 95 7.46 11.63 2.85
C LYS A 95 5.98 11.91 2.59
N THR A 96 5.12 10.92 2.71
CA THR A 96 3.68 11.04 2.43
C THR A 96 2.87 11.42 3.67
N SER A 97 1.65 11.90 3.47
CA SER A 97 0.70 12.20 4.56
C SER A 97 0.27 10.95 5.34
N SER A 98 0.41 9.77 4.76
CA SER A 98 0.05 8.49 5.39
C SER A 98 1.12 7.97 6.34
N TYR A 99 2.30 8.59 6.38
CA TYR A 99 3.33 8.22 7.33
C TYR A 99 3.01 8.70 8.75
N SER A 100 3.28 7.84 9.72
CA SER A 100 3.30 8.16 11.15
C SER A 100 4.43 7.41 11.82
N SER A 101 5.17 8.07 12.71
CA SER A 101 6.21 7.40 13.52
C SER A 101 5.63 6.33 14.44
N LYS A 102 4.33 6.37 14.73
CA LYS A 102 3.62 5.38 15.54
C LYS A 102 3.38 4.05 14.83
N LEU A 103 3.59 3.99 13.51
CA LEU A 103 3.48 2.75 12.73
C LEU A 103 4.39 1.65 13.26
N TYR A 104 5.55 2.01 13.81
CA TYR A 104 6.40 1.05 14.48
C TYR A 104 5.69 0.31 15.62
N ALA A 105 5.01 1.03 16.49
CA ALA A 105 4.36 0.45 17.67
C ALA A 105 3.19 -0.49 17.30
N VAL A 106 2.52 -0.23 16.17
CA VAL A 106 1.37 -1.02 15.71
C VAL A 106 1.74 -2.08 14.68
N SER A 107 2.97 -2.08 14.18
CA SER A 107 3.45 -3.12 13.27
C SER A 107 3.58 -4.46 13.99
N LYS A 108 3.28 -5.55 13.29
CA LYS A 108 3.37 -6.90 13.81
C LYS A 108 4.58 -7.61 13.21
N HIS A 109 5.23 -8.42 14.02
CA HIS A 109 6.25 -9.33 13.54
C HIS A 109 5.66 -10.26 12.48
N PHE A 110 6.33 -10.36 11.33
CA PHE A 110 5.96 -11.29 10.26
C PHE A 110 6.91 -12.48 10.21
N CYS A 111 8.21 -12.24 10.12
CA CYS A 111 9.22 -13.29 10.20
C CYS A 111 10.61 -12.71 10.48
N PHE A 112 11.50 -13.58 11.00
CA PHE A 112 12.94 -13.34 10.98
C PHE A 112 13.60 -14.06 9.81
N LEU A 113 14.57 -13.40 9.19
CA LEU A 113 15.34 -13.94 8.09
C LEU A 113 16.83 -13.97 8.42
N ASN A 114 17.53 -14.96 7.84
CA ASN A 114 18.98 -15.14 7.97
C ASN A 114 19.50 -15.18 9.41
N ASN A 115 19.01 -16.14 10.20
CA ASN A 115 19.41 -16.32 11.60
C ASN A 115 19.25 -15.04 12.41
N ASP A 116 18.03 -14.50 12.36
CA ASP A 116 17.60 -13.32 13.11
C ASP A 116 18.37 -12.01 12.81
N THR A 117 19.02 -11.95 11.65
CA THR A 117 19.76 -10.73 11.24
C THR A 117 18.81 -9.65 10.69
N LEU A 118 17.74 -10.06 10.00
CA LEU A 118 16.76 -9.13 9.44
C LEU A 118 15.35 -9.48 9.89
N GLU A 119 14.76 -8.60 10.69
CA GLU A 119 13.37 -8.70 11.08
C GLU A 119 12.47 -8.05 10.04
N ILE A 120 11.46 -8.79 9.59
CA ILE A 120 10.39 -8.28 8.73
C ILE A 120 9.13 -8.11 9.58
N ARG A 121 8.55 -6.93 9.53
CA ARG A 121 7.30 -6.56 10.17
C ARG A 121 6.32 -6.04 9.14
N THR A 122 5.03 -6.12 9.44
CA THR A 122 3.95 -5.61 8.58
C THR A 122 2.93 -4.82 9.39
N VAL A 123 2.23 -3.91 8.75
CA VAL A 123 1.04 -3.26 9.31
C VAL A 123 -0.19 -3.98 8.80
N THR A 124 -1.14 -4.30 9.66
CA THR A 124 -2.34 -5.09 9.32
C THR A 124 -3.63 -4.48 9.88
N GLY A 125 -4.77 -5.02 9.46
CA GLY A 125 -6.07 -4.73 10.04
C GLY A 125 -6.42 -3.24 10.02
N VAL A 126 -6.99 -2.78 11.11
CA VAL A 126 -7.50 -1.41 11.25
C VAL A 126 -6.47 -0.31 11.01
N HIS A 127 -5.20 -0.54 11.39
CA HIS A 127 -4.15 0.46 11.17
C HIS A 127 -3.80 0.61 9.68
N LEU A 128 -3.86 -0.49 8.91
CA LEU A 128 -3.68 -0.43 7.46
C LEU A 128 -4.87 0.26 6.78
N ILE A 129 -6.10 0.04 7.28
CA ILE A 129 -7.29 0.78 6.87
C ILE A 129 -7.12 2.28 7.15
N ALA A 130 -6.67 2.65 8.35
CA ALA A 130 -6.43 4.06 8.71
C ALA A 130 -5.39 4.73 7.80
N MET A 131 -4.33 4.00 7.40
CA MET A 131 -3.34 4.50 6.44
C MET A 131 -3.95 4.73 5.06
N LYS A 132 -4.80 3.82 4.59
CA LYS A 132 -5.51 3.94 3.32
C LYS A 132 -6.54 5.08 3.35
N ALA A 133 -7.26 5.23 4.45
CA ALA A 133 -8.16 6.35 4.69
C ALA A 133 -7.42 7.70 4.68
N ARG A 134 -6.20 7.77 5.25
CA ARG A 134 -5.37 8.98 5.20
C ARG A 134 -4.87 9.32 3.80
N ALA A 135 -4.54 8.31 3.00
CA ALA A 135 -4.13 8.50 1.62
C ALA A 135 -5.29 8.96 0.73
N HIS A 136 -6.42 8.27 0.83
CA HIS A 136 -7.69 8.49 0.13
C HIS A 136 -7.53 9.01 -1.30
N ARG A 137 -6.77 8.27 -2.11
CA ARG A 137 -6.50 8.63 -3.50
C ARG A 137 -7.48 7.91 -4.43
N GLU A 138 -8.32 8.66 -5.14
CA GLU A 138 -9.33 8.10 -6.06
C GLU A 138 -8.72 7.31 -7.24
N TYR A 139 -7.49 7.63 -7.61
CA TYR A 139 -6.78 6.96 -8.72
C TYR A 139 -5.94 5.75 -8.29
N ARG A 140 -5.98 5.41 -7.00
CA ARG A 140 -5.33 4.21 -6.46
C ARG A 140 -6.36 3.30 -5.81
N ASN A 141 -5.97 2.08 -5.51
CA ASN A 141 -6.86 1.07 -4.94
C ASN A 141 -7.16 1.31 -3.44
N ASP A 142 -7.22 2.57 -2.97
CA ASP A 142 -7.30 2.82 -1.52
C ASP A 142 -8.65 2.37 -0.94
N VAL A 143 -9.76 2.64 -1.63
CA VAL A 143 -11.10 2.23 -1.15
C VAL A 143 -11.31 0.73 -1.32
N SER A 144 -10.96 0.14 -2.47
CA SER A 144 -11.07 -1.30 -2.66
C SER A 144 -10.15 -2.08 -1.72
N ASP A 145 -8.97 -1.57 -1.41
CA ASP A 145 -8.07 -2.18 -0.42
C ASP A 145 -8.71 -2.18 0.99
N ILE A 146 -9.37 -1.08 1.40
CA ILE A 146 -10.12 -1.01 2.67
C ILE A 146 -11.20 -2.09 2.72
N ILE A 147 -12.03 -2.17 1.69
CA ILE A 147 -13.12 -3.15 1.61
C ILE A 147 -12.57 -4.57 1.64
N GLY A 148 -11.52 -4.86 0.86
CA GLY A 148 -10.88 -6.17 0.82
C GLY A 148 -10.31 -6.62 2.17
N ILE A 149 -9.68 -5.70 2.92
CA ILE A 149 -9.22 -5.97 4.29
C ILE A 149 -10.41 -6.30 5.19
N MET A 150 -11.50 -5.50 5.14
CA MET A 150 -12.69 -5.72 5.98
C MET A 150 -13.38 -7.05 5.68
N ILE A 151 -13.43 -7.47 4.41
CA ILE A 151 -13.96 -8.78 4.02
C ILE A 151 -13.15 -9.90 4.68
N GLU A 152 -11.83 -9.92 4.50
CA GLU A 152 -11.00 -11.01 5.00
C GLU A 152 -10.91 -11.02 6.54
N GLU A 153 -10.87 -9.86 7.20
CA GLU A 153 -10.93 -9.77 8.68
C GLU A 153 -12.27 -10.30 9.19
N ARG A 154 -13.37 -9.96 8.54
CA ARG A 154 -14.71 -10.44 8.91
C ARG A 154 -14.86 -11.94 8.68
N MET A 155 -14.35 -12.47 7.58
CA MET A 155 -14.28 -13.92 7.32
C MET A 155 -13.42 -14.66 8.35
N ALA A 156 -12.41 -14.00 8.90
CA ALA A 156 -11.57 -14.51 9.99
C ALA A 156 -12.22 -14.34 11.39
N GLY A 157 -13.42 -13.79 11.47
CA GLY A 157 -14.19 -13.60 12.72
C GLY A 157 -13.94 -12.25 13.42
N THR A 158 -13.22 -11.32 12.77
CA THR A 158 -12.94 -9.98 13.30
C THR A 158 -13.77 -8.94 12.56
N LYS A 159 -14.81 -8.40 13.24
CA LYS A 159 -15.55 -7.25 12.70
C LYS A 159 -14.76 -5.97 13.03
N ILE A 160 -14.43 -5.18 12.02
CA ILE A 160 -13.89 -3.83 12.17
C ILE A 160 -15.01 -2.83 11.97
N ASP A 161 -15.36 -2.11 13.02
CA ASP A 161 -16.37 -1.06 12.99
C ASP A 161 -15.76 0.31 12.70
N TYR A 162 -16.58 1.31 12.38
CA TYR A 162 -16.11 2.68 12.15
C TYR A 162 -15.38 3.26 13.37
N SER A 163 -15.82 2.94 14.60
CA SER A 163 -15.12 3.37 15.81
C SER A 163 -13.67 2.89 15.88
N ASP A 164 -13.43 1.62 15.51
CA ASP A 164 -12.08 1.05 15.48
C ASP A 164 -11.17 1.80 14.48
N ILE A 165 -11.74 2.10 13.29
CA ILE A 165 -11.03 2.86 12.25
C ILE A 165 -10.73 4.27 12.73
N SER A 166 -11.69 4.95 13.35
CA SER A 166 -11.55 6.31 13.87
C SER A 166 -10.50 6.40 14.98
N GLU A 167 -10.49 5.43 15.91
CA GLU A 167 -9.51 5.34 16.99
C GLU A 167 -8.09 5.09 16.43
N ALA A 168 -7.95 4.15 15.49
CA ALA A 168 -6.67 3.89 14.84
C ALA A 168 -6.15 5.12 14.05
N TYR A 169 -7.04 5.80 13.35
CA TYR A 169 -6.70 7.01 12.61
C TYR A 169 -6.24 8.14 13.55
N GLN A 170 -7.02 8.40 14.61
CA GLN A 170 -6.68 9.40 15.63
C GLN A 170 -5.38 9.02 16.36
N TYR A 171 -5.17 7.73 16.66
CA TYR A 171 -3.92 7.27 17.24
C TYR A 171 -2.73 7.58 16.33
N LEU A 172 -2.82 7.26 15.05
CA LEU A 172 -1.71 7.44 14.11
C LEU A 172 -1.43 8.92 13.82
N TYR A 173 -2.47 9.73 13.59
CA TYR A 173 -2.34 11.07 13.01
C TYR A 173 -2.71 12.21 13.96
N GLY A 174 -3.39 11.95 15.09
CA GLY A 174 -3.83 12.99 16.03
C GLY A 174 -4.99 13.84 15.52
N GLU A 175 -5.63 13.43 14.43
CA GLU A 175 -6.70 14.15 13.73
C GLU A 175 -7.94 13.25 13.59
N ASN A 176 -9.09 13.87 13.29
CA ASN A 176 -10.30 13.14 12.95
C ASN A 176 -10.34 12.88 11.45
N ILE A 177 -11.04 11.81 11.07
CA ILE A 177 -11.33 11.51 9.66
C ILE A 177 -12.24 12.62 9.10
N ASP A 178 -11.97 13.01 7.86
CA ASP A 178 -12.79 13.96 7.12
C ASP A 178 -14.27 13.55 7.10
N PRO A 179 -15.24 14.48 7.23
CA PRO A 179 -16.66 14.17 7.33
C PRO A 179 -17.23 13.39 6.13
N GLU A 180 -16.78 13.63 4.91
CA GLU A 180 -17.22 12.91 3.72
C GLU A 180 -16.71 11.47 3.73
N LEU A 181 -15.42 11.30 3.98
CA LEU A 181 -14.81 9.97 4.13
C LEU A 181 -15.39 9.19 5.32
N LYS A 182 -15.74 9.88 6.41
CA LYS A 182 -16.46 9.29 7.54
C LYS A 182 -17.76 8.63 7.09
N GLN A 183 -18.57 9.31 6.28
CA GLN A 183 -19.83 8.76 5.79
C GLN A 183 -19.60 7.49 4.97
N ILE A 184 -18.61 7.50 4.09
CA ILE A 184 -18.24 6.35 3.26
C ILE A 184 -17.79 5.18 4.14
N LEU A 185 -16.88 5.39 5.07
CA LEU A 185 -16.35 4.34 5.94
C LEU A 185 -17.41 3.78 6.90
N SER A 186 -18.28 4.64 7.42
CA SER A 186 -19.40 4.18 8.27
C SER A 186 -20.36 3.30 7.49
N ALA A 187 -20.72 3.69 6.25
CA ALA A 187 -21.60 2.90 5.41
C ALA A 187 -20.97 1.54 5.03
N ILE A 188 -19.67 1.50 4.75
CA ILE A 188 -18.94 0.26 4.47
C ILE A 188 -18.91 -0.65 5.71
N ALA A 189 -18.65 -0.09 6.90
CA ALA A 189 -18.51 -0.86 8.14
C ALA A 189 -19.81 -1.56 8.58
N GLU A 190 -20.99 -1.05 8.19
CA GLU A 190 -22.28 -1.67 8.52
C GLU A 190 -22.66 -2.83 7.58
N LYS A 191 -22.05 -2.95 6.40
CA LYS A 191 -22.39 -3.98 5.40
C LYS A 191 -21.99 -5.37 5.85
N ASP A 192 -22.77 -6.37 5.45
CA ASP A 192 -22.37 -7.76 5.58
C ASP A 192 -21.31 -8.18 4.54
N VAL A 193 -20.88 -9.45 4.57
CA VAL A 193 -19.81 -9.93 3.66
C VAL A 193 -20.25 -9.90 2.21
N ASP A 194 -21.49 -10.31 1.92
CA ASP A 194 -22.00 -10.37 0.54
C ASP A 194 -22.13 -8.97 -0.07
N GLU A 195 -22.60 -8.01 0.72
CA GLU A 195 -22.69 -6.60 0.34
C GLU A 195 -21.28 -5.99 0.12
N LEU A 196 -20.33 -6.30 1.01
CA LEU A 196 -18.94 -5.86 0.87
C LEU A 196 -18.27 -6.44 -0.38
N GLU A 197 -18.49 -7.72 -0.68
CA GLU A 197 -17.96 -8.34 -1.91
C GLU A 197 -18.52 -7.71 -3.18
N LYS A 198 -19.82 -7.35 -3.17
CA LYS A 198 -20.44 -6.66 -4.29
C LYS A 198 -19.79 -5.28 -4.48
N GLU A 199 -19.68 -4.48 -3.42
CA GLU A 199 -19.08 -3.16 -3.48
C GLU A 199 -17.60 -3.23 -3.84
N TYR A 200 -16.87 -4.22 -3.35
CA TYR A 200 -15.47 -4.46 -3.74
C TYR A 200 -15.31 -4.61 -5.25
N ARG A 201 -16.15 -5.44 -5.87
CA ARG A 201 -16.13 -5.65 -7.33
C ARG A 201 -16.42 -4.36 -8.09
N GLU A 202 -17.47 -3.62 -7.69
CA GLU A 202 -17.84 -2.36 -8.31
C GLU A 202 -16.72 -1.30 -8.20
N ARG A 203 -16.13 -1.15 -7.01
CA ARG A 203 -15.01 -0.21 -6.78
C ARG A 203 -13.77 -0.60 -7.57
N LYS A 204 -13.44 -1.89 -7.58
CA LYS A 204 -12.28 -2.41 -8.30
C LYS A 204 -12.39 -2.19 -9.81
N GLU A 205 -13.59 -2.34 -10.35
CA GLU A 205 -13.85 -2.06 -11.76
C GLU A 205 -13.67 -0.57 -12.07
N LEU A 206 -14.24 0.32 -11.26
CA LEU A 206 -14.09 1.77 -11.42
C LEU A 206 -12.62 2.21 -11.33
N GLU A 207 -11.89 1.74 -10.32
CA GLU A 207 -10.46 2.04 -10.16
C GLU A 207 -9.63 1.56 -11.36
N THR A 208 -9.96 0.38 -11.89
CA THR A 208 -9.30 -0.17 -13.08
C THR A 208 -9.56 0.69 -14.31
N GLN A 209 -10.80 1.13 -14.49
CA GLN A 209 -11.17 2.01 -15.61
C GLN A 209 -10.50 3.38 -15.52
N VAL A 210 -10.45 3.98 -14.32
CA VAL A 210 -9.77 5.25 -14.08
C VAL A 210 -8.28 5.12 -14.36
N ASN A 211 -7.63 4.09 -13.81
CA ASN A 211 -6.21 3.85 -14.03
C ASN A 211 -5.87 3.65 -15.53
N SER A 212 -6.66 2.87 -16.25
CA SER A 212 -6.46 2.65 -17.69
C SER A 212 -6.55 3.96 -18.48
N LYS A 213 -7.51 4.83 -18.14
CA LYS A 213 -7.64 6.13 -18.79
C LYS A 213 -6.52 7.09 -18.42
N MET A 214 -6.08 7.08 -17.16
CA MET A 214 -4.93 7.89 -16.73
C MET A 214 -3.67 7.51 -17.52
N VAL A 215 -3.40 6.21 -17.70
CA VAL A 215 -2.30 5.72 -18.55
C VAL A 215 -2.41 6.30 -19.96
N THR A 216 -3.61 6.22 -20.57
CA THR A 216 -3.85 6.79 -21.91
C THR A 216 -3.60 8.32 -21.97
N TYR A 217 -3.95 9.07 -20.93
CA TYR A 217 -3.66 10.50 -20.86
C TYR A 217 -2.16 10.77 -20.80
N ILE A 218 -1.40 9.98 -20.03
CA ILE A 218 0.06 10.10 -19.93
C ILE A 218 0.72 9.76 -21.27
N GLU A 219 0.30 8.69 -21.92
CA GLU A 219 0.78 8.29 -23.27
C GLU A 219 0.53 9.38 -24.32
N ASN A 220 -0.53 10.16 -24.13
CA ASN A 220 -0.84 11.33 -24.98
C ASN A 220 -0.13 12.63 -24.53
N GLY A 221 0.87 12.53 -23.64
CA GLY A 221 1.71 13.65 -23.24
C GLY A 221 1.11 14.56 -22.15
N VAL A 222 0.06 14.11 -21.44
CA VAL A 222 -0.49 14.84 -20.31
C VAL A 222 0.33 14.49 -19.06
N GLU A 223 1.01 15.48 -18.49
CA GLU A 223 1.69 15.30 -17.22
C GLU A 223 0.67 15.24 -16.08
N ILE A 224 0.63 14.10 -15.38
CA ILE A 224 -0.23 13.89 -14.21
C ILE A 224 0.62 13.86 -12.94
N ASN A 225 0.23 14.66 -11.96
CA ASN A 225 0.88 14.74 -10.66
C ASN A 225 -0.18 14.89 -9.55
N ALA A 226 0.24 14.87 -8.29
CA ALA A 226 -0.69 14.98 -7.16
C ALA A 226 -1.55 16.25 -7.14
N GLU A 227 -1.11 17.34 -7.78
CA GLU A 227 -1.83 18.62 -7.81
C GLU A 227 -2.97 18.62 -8.85
N ASN A 228 -2.86 17.82 -9.93
CA ASN A 228 -3.83 17.79 -11.02
C ASN A 228 -4.56 16.46 -11.20
N ALA A 229 -4.17 15.41 -10.47
CA ALA A 229 -4.74 14.07 -10.58
C ALA A 229 -6.27 14.09 -10.41
N ASP A 230 -6.78 14.75 -9.36
CA ASP A 230 -8.23 14.82 -9.09
C ASP A 230 -8.99 15.56 -10.20
N THR A 231 -8.40 16.61 -10.76
CA THR A 231 -8.99 17.33 -11.90
C THR A 231 -9.05 16.45 -13.15
N VAL A 232 -8.02 15.66 -13.41
CA VAL A 232 -7.99 14.71 -14.53
C VAL A 232 -9.03 13.62 -14.33
N ILE A 233 -9.15 13.08 -13.11
CA ILE A 233 -10.14 12.07 -12.75
C ILE A 233 -11.56 12.60 -12.92
N ALA A 234 -11.85 13.80 -12.42
CA ALA A 234 -13.16 14.43 -12.59
C ALA A 234 -13.55 14.50 -14.07
N ARG A 235 -12.62 14.93 -14.94
CA ARG A 235 -12.84 14.96 -16.41
C ARG A 235 -13.05 13.57 -17.02
N ILE A 236 -12.38 12.55 -16.50
CA ILE A 236 -12.56 11.16 -16.93
C ILE A 236 -13.98 10.69 -16.57
N LYS A 237 -14.44 10.95 -15.35
CA LYS A 237 -15.80 10.59 -14.87
C LYS A 237 -16.88 11.31 -15.65
N GLU A 238 -16.79 12.63 -15.83
CA GLU A 238 -17.74 13.40 -16.62
C GLU A 238 -17.92 12.89 -18.07
N LYS A 239 -16.84 12.43 -18.68
CA LYS A 239 -16.90 11.85 -20.03
C LYS A 239 -17.55 10.47 -20.05
N GLN A 240 -17.54 9.74 -18.94
CA GLN A 240 -18.21 8.44 -18.83
C GLN A 240 -19.74 8.58 -18.68
N GLU A 241 -20.19 9.60 -17.95
CA GLU A 241 -21.61 9.86 -17.71
C GLU A 241 -22.34 10.39 -18.97
N ARG A 242 -21.60 10.86 -19.97
CA ARG A 242 -22.13 11.40 -21.22
C ARG A 242 -22.24 10.38 -22.38
N HIS A 243 -21.84 9.13 -22.11
CA HIS A 243 -21.90 8.01 -23.05
C HIS A 243 -22.66 6.83 -22.47
#